data_2ab9d5fa68436966725507f2232f5ae3
#
_entry.id   2ab9d5fa68436966725507f2232f5ae3
#
_cell.length_a   1.000
_cell.length_b   1.000
_cell.length_c   1.000
_cell.angle_alpha   90.00
_cell.angle_beta   90.00
_cell.angle_gamma   90.00
#
_symmetry.space_group_name_H-M   'P 1'
#
loop_
_entity.id
_entity.type
_entity.pdbx_description
1 polymer ?
#
loop_
_entity_poly.entity_id
_entity_poly.type
_entity_poly.pdbx_seq_one_letter_code
_entity_poly.pdbx_strand_id
1 'polypeptide(L)'
;ELDVRLPLTGDPHDEVDRLRGTINQMAEGLEETEKMKNEFISSVSHELRTPLTSIRGWVETLMTLDDPTDENYRKGLEIINNETGRLNNMVEELLDFSRLQNGRIRMECRPLDLVAELTDAVLFCEARIRQEGLLLHYTEPEEMIPVYADPDRLRQVFINILDNAIKYSAP
;
A
#
# COMPACT_ATOMS: atom_id res chain seq x y z
N GLU A 1 27.94 -11.07 -3.07
CA GLU A 1 28.28 -12.22 -3.97
C GLU A 1 27.43 -13.45 -3.63
N LEU A 2 26.08 -13.31 -3.75
CA LEU A 2 25.14 -14.42 -3.49
C LEU A 2 24.87 -15.26 -4.74
N ASP A 3 25.43 -14.88 -5.89
CA ASP A 3 25.34 -15.54 -7.19
C ASP A 3 26.24 -16.76 -7.35
N VAL A 4 27.17 -16.97 -6.41
CA VAL A 4 28.06 -18.13 -6.42
C VAL A 4 27.31 -19.38 -5.94
N ARG A 5 27.38 -20.47 -6.71
CA ARG A 5 26.78 -21.76 -6.36
C ARG A 5 27.87 -22.82 -6.17
N LEU A 6 27.67 -23.69 -5.20
CA LEU A 6 28.54 -24.84 -5.00
C LEU A 6 28.24 -25.90 -6.05
N PRO A 7 29.28 -26.47 -6.70
CA PRO A 7 29.08 -27.52 -7.68
C PRO A 7 28.54 -28.80 -7.01
N LEU A 8 27.51 -29.40 -7.64
CA LEU A 8 26.96 -30.68 -7.22
C LEU A 8 27.58 -31.81 -8.05
N THR A 9 27.89 -32.94 -7.40
CA THR A 9 28.43 -34.13 -8.10
C THR A 9 27.27 -34.99 -8.67
N GLY A 10 26.05 -34.79 -8.17
CA GLY A 10 24.86 -35.51 -8.60
C GLY A 10 24.71 -36.90 -7.96
N ASP A 11 25.50 -37.25 -6.97
CA ASP A 11 25.33 -38.49 -6.21
C ASP A 11 24.29 -38.29 -5.09
N PRO A 12 23.10 -38.95 -5.16
CA PRO A 12 22.04 -38.80 -4.18
C PRO A 12 22.39 -39.38 -2.81
N HIS A 13 23.44 -40.17 -2.71
CA HIS A 13 23.92 -40.81 -1.46
C HIS A 13 25.06 -40.03 -0.81
N ASP A 14 25.61 -38.97 -1.47
CA ASP A 14 26.67 -38.14 -0.92
C ASP A 14 26.05 -37.08 0.03
N GLU A 15 26.32 -37.20 1.33
CA GLU A 15 25.89 -36.26 2.34
C GLU A 15 26.44 -34.84 2.10
N VAL A 16 27.63 -34.73 1.49
CA VAL A 16 28.27 -33.47 1.14
C VAL A 16 27.48 -32.78 -0.01
N ASP A 17 27.01 -33.56 -0.96
CA ASP A 17 26.18 -33.03 -2.06
C ASP A 17 24.80 -32.52 -1.57
N ARG A 18 24.19 -33.23 -0.61
CA ARG A 18 22.97 -32.75 0.05
C ARG A 18 23.20 -31.44 0.80
N LEU A 19 24.34 -31.31 1.50
CA LEU A 19 24.70 -30.08 2.18
C LEU A 19 24.94 -28.93 1.20
N ARG A 20 25.64 -29.18 0.08
CA ARG A 20 25.84 -28.20 -1.00
C ARG A 20 24.51 -27.74 -1.60
N GLY A 21 23.58 -28.68 -1.85
CA GLY A 21 22.24 -28.38 -2.32
C GLY A 21 21.48 -27.47 -1.36
N THR A 22 21.53 -27.75 -0.06
CA THR A 22 20.88 -26.91 0.97
C THR A 22 21.49 -25.52 1.02
N ILE A 23 22.82 -25.41 0.96
CA ILE A 23 23.51 -24.10 0.91
C ILE A 23 23.11 -23.30 -0.33
N ASN A 24 23.04 -23.96 -1.50
CA ASN A 24 22.62 -23.31 -2.73
C ASN A 24 21.15 -22.80 -2.64
N GLN A 25 20.24 -23.58 -2.07
CA GLN A 25 18.85 -23.15 -1.82
C GLN A 25 18.77 -21.96 -0.86
N MET A 26 19.59 -21.96 0.21
CA MET A 26 19.68 -20.82 1.11
C MET A 26 20.21 -19.57 0.40
N ALA A 27 21.24 -19.71 -0.42
CA ALA A 27 21.81 -18.61 -1.21
C ALA A 27 20.77 -18.04 -2.18
N GLU A 28 20.00 -18.89 -2.86
CA GLU A 28 18.92 -18.49 -3.76
C GLU A 28 17.81 -17.74 -3.02
N GLY A 29 17.34 -18.24 -1.88
CA GLY A 29 16.34 -17.55 -1.06
C GLY A 29 16.82 -16.19 -0.51
N LEU A 30 18.11 -16.08 -0.17
CA LEU A 30 18.71 -14.80 0.22
C LEU A 30 18.79 -13.82 -0.96
N GLU A 31 19.18 -14.28 -2.14
CA GLU A 31 19.27 -13.47 -3.35
C GLU A 31 17.88 -12.92 -3.76
N GLU A 32 16.85 -13.78 -3.73
CA GLU A 32 15.47 -13.35 -3.97
C GLU A 32 15.01 -12.30 -2.95
N THR A 33 15.32 -12.52 -1.67
CA THR A 33 14.97 -11.58 -0.60
C THR A 33 15.65 -10.23 -0.79
N GLU A 34 16.94 -10.24 -1.16
CA GLU A 34 17.71 -9.02 -1.43
C GLU A 34 17.17 -8.28 -2.65
N LYS A 35 16.83 -9.01 -3.71
CA LYS A 35 16.21 -8.45 -4.92
C LYS A 35 14.87 -7.79 -4.60
N MET A 36 13.97 -8.49 -3.92
CA MET A 36 12.66 -7.93 -3.50
C MET A 36 12.83 -6.68 -2.63
N LYS A 37 13.79 -6.68 -1.69
CA LYS A 37 14.09 -5.51 -0.87
C LYS A 37 14.55 -4.31 -1.71
N ASN A 38 15.42 -4.54 -2.68
CA ASN A 38 15.93 -3.47 -3.54
C ASN A 38 14.86 -2.92 -4.49
N GLU A 39 14.02 -3.78 -5.04
CA GLU A 39 12.86 -3.39 -5.85
C GLU A 39 11.86 -2.58 -5.01
N PHE A 40 11.58 -3.01 -3.79
CA PHE A 40 10.72 -2.28 -2.86
C PHE A 40 11.27 -0.87 -2.56
N ILE A 41 12.55 -0.74 -2.19
CA ILE A 41 13.19 0.56 -1.92
C ILE A 41 13.13 1.46 -3.16
N SER A 42 13.39 0.91 -4.34
CA SER A 42 13.31 1.65 -5.60
C SER A 42 11.90 2.15 -5.88
N SER A 43 10.89 1.28 -5.74
CA SER A 43 9.49 1.63 -5.95
C SER A 43 9.04 2.73 -4.99
N VAL A 44 9.32 2.58 -3.69
CA VAL A 44 9.00 3.60 -2.66
C VAL A 44 9.67 4.93 -3.00
N SER A 45 10.93 4.90 -3.41
CA SER A 45 11.67 6.13 -3.77
C SER A 45 11.03 6.85 -4.96
N HIS A 46 10.54 6.10 -5.94
CA HIS A 46 9.83 6.67 -7.09
C HIS A 46 8.47 7.25 -6.70
N GLU A 47 7.69 6.51 -5.90
CA GLU A 47 6.37 6.94 -5.46
C GLU A 47 6.42 8.18 -4.53
N LEU A 48 7.48 8.33 -3.73
CA LEU A 48 7.71 9.53 -2.92
C LEU A 48 8.19 10.73 -3.74
N ARG A 49 8.98 10.49 -4.80
CA ARG A 49 9.57 11.58 -5.61
C ARG A 49 8.51 12.34 -6.38
N THR A 50 7.51 11.68 -6.90
CA THR A 50 6.45 12.28 -7.74
C THR A 50 5.69 13.39 -6.99
N PRO A 51 5.05 13.11 -5.82
CA PRO A 51 4.34 14.15 -5.07
C PRO A 51 5.27 15.24 -4.55
N LEU A 52 6.50 14.91 -4.15
CA LEU A 52 7.48 15.92 -3.73
C LEU A 52 7.85 16.87 -4.86
N THR A 53 8.00 16.37 -6.10
CA THR A 53 8.27 17.20 -7.27
C THR A 53 7.08 18.11 -7.59
N SER A 54 5.86 17.61 -7.47
CA SER A 54 4.64 18.40 -7.66
C SER A 54 4.53 19.51 -6.61
N ILE A 55 4.70 19.19 -5.32
CA ILE A 55 4.70 20.17 -4.23
C ILE A 55 5.73 21.25 -4.48
N ARG A 56 6.97 20.86 -4.78
CA ARG A 56 8.06 21.81 -5.02
C ARG A 56 7.75 22.72 -6.20
N GLY A 57 7.27 22.19 -7.32
CA GLY A 57 6.94 23.00 -8.50
C GLY A 57 5.84 24.03 -8.21
N TRP A 58 4.81 23.62 -7.44
CA TRP A 58 3.76 24.56 -7.05
C TRP A 58 4.23 25.59 -6.04
N VAL A 59 5.08 25.24 -5.08
CA VAL A 59 5.70 26.21 -4.17
C VAL A 59 6.53 27.24 -4.96
N GLU A 60 7.37 26.80 -5.90
CA GLU A 60 8.16 27.69 -6.78
C GLU A 60 7.24 28.62 -7.59
N THR A 61 6.12 28.09 -8.12
CA THR A 61 5.11 28.90 -8.85
C THR A 61 4.45 29.92 -7.94
N LEU A 62 3.99 29.51 -6.75
CA LEU A 62 3.34 30.41 -5.79
C LEU A 62 4.26 31.54 -5.32
N MET A 63 5.57 31.27 -5.22
CA MET A 63 6.56 32.29 -4.85
C MET A 63 6.75 33.37 -5.94
N THR A 64 6.29 33.13 -7.17
CA THR A 64 6.34 34.10 -8.27
C THR A 64 5.03 34.86 -8.48
N LEU A 65 3.97 34.49 -7.78
CA LEU A 65 2.67 35.15 -7.88
C LEU A 65 2.59 36.28 -6.84
N ASP A 66 2.34 37.49 -7.30
CA ASP A 66 2.18 38.66 -6.42
C ASP A 66 0.75 38.82 -5.87
N ASP A 67 -0.24 38.18 -6.51
CA ASP A 67 -1.65 38.29 -6.14
C ASP A 67 -2.21 37.00 -5.52
N PRO A 68 -2.51 37.00 -4.22
CA PRO A 68 -3.14 35.85 -3.54
C PRO A 68 -4.56 35.54 -4.03
N THR A 69 -5.19 36.44 -4.79
CA THR A 69 -6.54 36.23 -5.36
C THR A 69 -6.50 35.55 -6.73
N ASP A 70 -5.33 35.31 -7.29
CA ASP A 70 -5.14 34.56 -8.54
C ASP A 70 -5.69 33.13 -8.37
N GLU A 71 -6.44 32.66 -9.36
CA GLU A 71 -7.01 31.32 -9.39
C GLU A 71 -5.92 30.25 -9.23
N ASN A 72 -4.73 30.46 -9.81
CA ASN A 72 -3.59 29.57 -9.68
C ASN A 72 -3.04 29.52 -8.25
N TYR A 73 -3.18 30.60 -7.47
CA TYR A 73 -2.76 30.61 -6.07
C TYR A 73 -3.55 29.59 -5.24
N ARG A 74 -4.89 29.66 -5.35
CA ARG A 74 -5.77 28.72 -4.66
C ARG A 74 -5.59 27.28 -5.13
N LYS A 75 -5.51 27.08 -6.45
CA LYS A 75 -5.26 25.76 -7.06
C LYS A 75 -3.92 25.17 -6.62
N GLY A 76 -2.86 25.98 -6.56
CA GLY A 76 -1.56 25.54 -6.08
C GLY A 76 -1.58 25.06 -4.64
N LEU A 77 -2.26 25.80 -3.76
CA LEU A 77 -2.43 25.38 -2.36
C LEU A 77 -3.24 24.09 -2.23
N GLU A 78 -4.30 23.92 -3.01
CA GLU A 78 -5.10 22.69 -3.03
C GLU A 78 -4.25 21.48 -3.47
N ILE A 79 -3.43 21.63 -4.51
CA ILE A 79 -2.54 20.56 -4.96
C ILE A 79 -1.49 20.23 -3.91
N ILE A 80 -0.85 21.22 -3.30
CA ILE A 80 0.13 21.01 -2.24
C ILE A 80 -0.50 20.25 -1.06
N ASN A 81 -1.70 20.67 -0.65
CA ASN A 81 -2.42 20.00 0.44
C ASN A 81 -2.74 18.53 0.11
N ASN A 82 -3.23 18.27 -1.10
CA ASN A 82 -3.58 16.92 -1.54
C ASN A 82 -2.34 16.01 -1.64
N GLU A 83 -1.24 16.51 -2.21
CA GLU A 83 0.00 15.73 -2.32
C GLU A 83 0.65 15.48 -0.94
N THR A 84 0.51 16.43 -0.01
CA THR A 84 0.97 16.25 1.36
C THR A 84 0.15 15.18 2.08
N GLY A 85 -1.17 15.17 1.90
CA GLY A 85 -2.05 14.11 2.40
C GLY A 85 -1.68 12.73 1.83
N ARG A 86 -1.41 12.66 0.51
CA ARG A 86 -0.94 11.44 -0.15
C ARG A 86 0.38 10.92 0.42
N LEU A 87 1.35 11.83 0.66
CA LEU A 87 2.63 11.46 1.30
C LEU A 87 2.44 10.92 2.71
N ASN A 88 1.56 11.54 3.50
CA ASN A 88 1.28 11.09 4.85
C ASN A 88 0.70 9.67 4.85
N ASN A 89 -0.28 9.40 3.99
CA ASN A 89 -0.85 8.05 3.84
C ASN A 89 0.21 7.02 3.45
N MET A 90 1.09 7.36 2.50
CA MET A 90 2.18 6.48 2.08
C MET A 90 3.16 6.17 3.21
N VAL A 91 3.48 7.15 4.06
CA VAL A 91 4.33 6.94 5.24
C VAL A 91 3.65 5.97 6.22
N GLU A 92 2.34 6.13 6.49
CA GLU A 92 1.60 5.22 7.36
C GLU A 92 1.56 3.78 6.80
N GLU A 93 1.36 3.62 5.49
CA GLU A 93 1.41 2.31 4.83
C GLU A 93 2.79 1.64 4.96
N LEU A 94 3.87 2.42 4.83
CA LEU A 94 5.24 1.92 5.01
C LEU A 94 5.52 1.51 6.46
N LEU A 95 5.02 2.27 7.43
CA LEU A 95 5.13 1.93 8.85
C LEU A 95 4.34 0.67 9.18
N ASP A 96 3.14 0.51 8.65
CA ASP A 96 2.32 -0.69 8.81
C ASP A 96 3.00 -1.91 8.17
N PHE A 97 3.55 -1.77 6.96
CA PHE A 97 4.35 -2.81 6.31
C PHE A 97 5.56 -3.23 7.15
N SER A 98 6.30 -2.26 7.69
CA SER A 98 7.44 -2.52 8.57
C SER A 98 7.04 -3.26 9.87
N ARG A 99 5.89 -2.89 10.46
CA ARG A 99 5.34 -3.58 11.65
C ARG A 99 4.91 -5.01 11.33
N LEU A 100 4.31 -5.24 10.16
CA LEU A 100 3.94 -6.57 9.66
C LEU A 100 5.16 -7.46 9.52
N GLN A 101 6.20 -7.00 8.83
CA GLN A 101 7.43 -7.76 8.62
C GLN A 101 8.11 -8.16 9.93
N ASN A 102 8.05 -7.30 10.93
CA ASN A 102 8.67 -7.55 12.23
C ASN A 102 7.77 -8.35 13.20
N GLY A 103 6.60 -8.83 12.75
CA GLY A 103 5.65 -9.55 13.60
C GLY A 103 5.13 -8.72 14.79
N ARG A 104 5.21 -7.39 14.70
CA ARG A 104 4.88 -6.46 15.80
C ARG A 104 3.44 -5.93 15.72
N ILE A 105 2.67 -6.33 14.73
CA ILE A 105 1.25 -5.98 14.69
C ILE A 105 0.53 -6.79 15.76
N ARG A 106 0.02 -6.08 16.75
CA ARG A 106 -0.95 -6.64 17.69
C ARG A 106 -2.33 -6.44 17.09
N MET A 107 -2.98 -7.55 16.74
CA MET A 107 -4.36 -7.56 16.27
C MET A 107 -5.27 -7.53 17.49
N GLU A 108 -6.16 -6.54 17.57
CA GLU A 108 -7.20 -6.46 18.61
C GLU A 108 -8.50 -7.10 18.12
N CYS A 109 -8.43 -8.42 17.89
CA CYS A 109 -9.56 -9.16 17.37
C CYS A 109 -10.71 -9.25 18.38
N ARG A 110 -11.93 -9.02 17.90
CA ARG A 110 -13.19 -9.17 18.66
C ARG A 110 -14.30 -9.69 17.75
N PRO A 111 -15.36 -10.26 18.32
CA PRO A 111 -16.56 -10.58 17.55
C PRO A 111 -17.17 -9.30 16.97
N LEU A 112 -17.47 -9.30 15.67
CA LEU A 112 -18.11 -8.21 14.97
C LEU A 112 -18.95 -8.73 13.80
N ASP A 113 -19.76 -7.87 13.24
CA ASP A 113 -20.55 -8.16 12.05
C ASP A 113 -19.83 -7.64 10.80
N LEU A 114 -19.47 -8.58 9.91
CA LEU A 114 -18.80 -8.26 8.66
C LEU A 114 -19.62 -7.30 7.77
N VAL A 115 -20.95 -7.47 7.77
CA VAL A 115 -21.87 -6.67 6.96
C VAL A 115 -21.84 -5.23 7.45
N ALA A 116 -21.92 -5.01 8.76
CA ALA A 116 -21.89 -3.68 9.36
C ALA A 116 -20.56 -2.94 9.02
N GLU A 117 -19.42 -3.60 9.18
CA GLU A 117 -18.11 -3.00 8.85
C GLU A 117 -17.97 -2.68 7.35
N LEU A 118 -18.53 -3.54 6.46
CA LEU A 118 -18.54 -3.27 5.02
C LEU A 118 -19.47 -2.10 4.69
N THR A 119 -20.67 -2.04 5.29
CA THR A 119 -21.62 -0.94 5.08
C THR A 119 -21.00 0.40 5.50
N ASP A 120 -20.33 0.44 6.65
CA ASP A 120 -19.62 1.64 7.12
C ASP A 120 -18.52 2.07 6.13
N ALA A 121 -17.74 1.13 5.58
CA ALA A 121 -16.73 1.43 4.59
C ALA A 121 -17.33 1.95 3.27
N VAL A 122 -18.45 1.38 2.82
CA VAL A 122 -19.20 1.83 1.64
C VAL A 122 -19.70 3.27 1.84
N LEU A 123 -20.32 3.57 2.98
CA LEU A 123 -20.79 4.92 3.31
C LEU A 123 -19.64 5.93 3.36
N PHE A 124 -18.51 5.52 3.92
CA PHE A 124 -17.30 6.36 3.94
C PHE A 124 -16.82 6.75 2.54
N CYS A 125 -16.86 5.81 1.59
CA CYS A 125 -16.42 6.05 0.21
C CYS A 125 -17.48 6.74 -0.68
N GLU A 126 -18.74 6.82 -0.26
CA GLU A 126 -19.87 7.26 -1.11
C GLU A 126 -19.67 8.65 -1.70
N ALA A 127 -19.20 9.61 -0.90
CA ALA A 127 -18.97 10.98 -1.36
C ALA A 127 -17.93 11.03 -2.50
N ARG A 128 -16.87 10.24 -2.39
CA ARG A 128 -15.82 10.16 -3.40
C ARG A 128 -16.30 9.45 -4.66
N ILE A 129 -17.04 8.36 -4.52
CA ILE A 129 -17.65 7.64 -5.65
C ILE A 129 -18.52 8.60 -6.50
N ARG A 130 -19.35 9.43 -5.85
CA ARG A 130 -20.17 10.44 -6.53
C ARG A 130 -19.31 11.52 -7.20
N GLN A 131 -18.23 11.95 -6.57
CA GLN A 131 -17.33 12.97 -7.10
C GLN A 131 -16.64 12.52 -8.40
N GLU A 132 -16.31 11.22 -8.49
CA GLU A 132 -15.72 10.59 -9.68
C GLU A 132 -16.77 10.20 -10.74
N GLY A 133 -18.04 10.52 -10.52
CA GLY A 133 -19.14 10.22 -11.47
C GLY A 133 -19.50 8.73 -11.58
N LEU A 134 -19.07 7.92 -10.62
CA LEU A 134 -19.30 6.48 -10.59
C LEU A 134 -20.65 6.14 -9.96
N LEU A 135 -21.24 5.04 -10.41
CA LEU A 135 -22.47 4.49 -9.81
C LEU A 135 -22.10 3.31 -8.89
N LEU A 136 -22.50 3.43 -7.63
CA LEU A 136 -22.38 2.35 -6.66
C LEU A 136 -23.71 1.61 -6.53
N HIS A 137 -23.68 0.30 -6.76
CA HIS A 137 -24.77 -0.61 -6.46
C HIS A 137 -24.37 -1.48 -5.27
N TYR A 138 -24.92 -1.19 -4.11
CA TYR A 138 -24.71 -1.98 -2.90
C TYR A 138 -26.07 -2.33 -2.29
N THR A 139 -26.29 -3.60 -2.01
CA THR A 139 -27.45 -4.09 -1.30
C THR A 139 -26.96 -4.77 -0.03
N GLU A 140 -27.31 -4.20 1.10
CA GLU A 140 -26.94 -4.76 2.39
C GLU A 140 -27.66 -6.11 2.60
N PRO A 141 -26.92 -7.19 2.92
CA PRO A 141 -27.53 -8.47 3.26
C PRO A 141 -28.39 -8.35 4.53
N GLU A 142 -29.53 -9.04 4.57
CA GLU A 142 -30.40 -9.06 5.75
C GLU A 142 -29.80 -9.85 6.92
N GLU A 143 -28.94 -10.81 6.63
CA GLU A 143 -28.33 -11.68 7.63
C GLU A 143 -26.98 -11.13 8.09
N MET A 144 -26.81 -11.07 9.42
CA MET A 144 -25.55 -10.78 10.07
C MET A 144 -24.52 -11.89 9.76
N ILE A 145 -23.31 -11.49 9.41
CA ILE A 145 -22.19 -12.42 9.20
C ILE A 145 -21.17 -12.22 10.32
N PRO A 146 -21.27 -13.05 11.41
CA PRO A 146 -20.36 -12.90 12.53
C PRO A 146 -18.95 -13.39 12.17
N VAL A 147 -17.96 -12.54 12.44
CA VAL A 147 -16.55 -12.84 12.27
C VAL A 147 -15.74 -12.43 13.50
N TYR A 148 -14.57 -13.03 13.67
CA TYR A 148 -13.63 -12.66 14.73
C TYR A 148 -12.43 -11.96 14.10
N ALA A 149 -12.42 -10.65 14.13
CA ALA A 149 -11.42 -9.82 13.44
C ALA A 149 -11.13 -8.52 14.21
N ASP A 150 -10.06 -7.86 13.81
CA ASP A 150 -9.75 -6.49 14.23
C ASP A 150 -10.56 -5.52 13.34
N PRO A 151 -11.47 -4.71 13.89
CA PRO A 151 -12.36 -3.85 13.12
C PRO A 151 -11.61 -2.80 12.30
N ASP A 152 -10.54 -2.21 12.85
CA ASP A 152 -9.80 -1.15 12.16
C ASP A 152 -9.05 -1.73 10.94
N ARG A 153 -8.47 -2.93 11.10
CA ARG A 153 -7.81 -3.62 9.99
C ARG A 153 -8.78 -4.12 8.94
N LEU A 154 -9.94 -4.60 9.36
CA LEU A 154 -10.97 -5.04 8.43
C LEU A 154 -11.52 -3.86 7.62
N ARG A 155 -11.81 -2.74 8.27
CA ARG A 155 -12.21 -1.49 7.62
C ARG A 155 -11.16 -1.01 6.63
N GLN A 156 -9.88 -1.05 7.00
CA GLN A 156 -8.75 -0.70 6.13
C GLN A 156 -8.73 -1.57 4.87
N VAL A 157 -8.97 -2.88 4.99
CA VAL A 157 -9.07 -3.79 3.83
C VAL A 157 -10.21 -3.36 2.90
N PHE A 158 -11.40 -3.10 3.43
CA PHE A 158 -12.54 -2.68 2.62
C PHE A 158 -12.30 -1.35 1.92
N ILE A 159 -11.79 -0.36 2.63
CA ILE A 159 -11.46 0.95 2.04
C ILE A 159 -10.43 0.79 0.93
N ASN A 160 -9.37 0.00 1.13
CA ASN A 160 -8.35 -0.23 0.10
C ASN A 160 -8.93 -0.89 -1.16
N ILE A 161 -9.84 -1.83 -1.01
CA ILE A 161 -10.52 -2.49 -2.15
C ILE A 161 -11.43 -1.49 -2.88
N LEU A 162 -12.22 -0.71 -2.14
CA LEU A 162 -13.12 0.30 -2.70
C LEU A 162 -12.34 1.41 -3.40
N ASP A 163 -11.26 1.90 -2.81
CA ASP A 163 -10.39 2.91 -3.41
C ASP A 163 -9.74 2.42 -4.71
N ASN A 164 -9.30 1.17 -4.75
CA ASN A 164 -8.81 0.55 -5.97
C ASN A 164 -9.93 0.45 -7.03
N ALA A 165 -11.13 0.03 -6.63
CA ALA A 165 -12.26 -0.03 -7.54
C ALA A 165 -12.61 1.36 -8.10
N ILE A 166 -12.66 2.40 -7.28
CA ILE A 166 -12.88 3.78 -7.70
C ILE A 166 -11.81 4.23 -8.70
N LYS A 167 -10.54 3.96 -8.40
CA LYS A 167 -9.41 4.39 -9.22
C LYS A 167 -9.37 3.76 -10.61
N TYR A 168 -9.80 2.50 -10.72
CA TYR A 168 -9.70 1.72 -11.95
C TYR A 168 -11.05 1.51 -12.67
N SER A 169 -12.15 2.04 -12.15
CA SER A 169 -13.43 2.05 -12.85
C SER A 169 -13.50 3.23 -13.83
N ALA A 170 -14.07 2.99 -15.00
CA ALA A 170 -14.45 4.06 -15.92
C ALA A 170 -15.81 4.62 -15.49
N PRO A 171 -16.05 5.93 -15.64
CA PRO A 171 -17.35 6.56 -15.42
C PRO A 171 -18.38 6.10 -16.46
#